data_2b3cc61bdb2a3384b3dbf2bff006d7ad
#
_entry.id   2b3cc61bdb2a3384b3dbf2bff006d7ad
#
_cell.length_a   1.000
_cell.length_b   1.000
_cell.length_c   1.000
_cell.angle_alpha   90.00
_cell.angle_beta   90.00
_cell.angle_gamma   90.00
#
_symmetry.space_group_name_H-M   'P 1'
#
loop_
_entity.id
_entity.type
_entity.pdbx_description
1 polymer ?
#
loop_
_entity_poly.entity_id
_entity_poly.type
_entity_poly.pdbx_seq_one_letter_code
_entity_poly.pdbx_strand_id
1 'polypeptide(L)'
;MQYQRQQRLIVNRIAERDRWNSIATGVSASISIDKVFSSSGTGERMADAVCEIADLDTEITEAIKKAMEIERDIVKRIEALPVDEYDLLHKLYIQRVPFGDLPRVLNKSKRTVARLHGSALKRIQASLDADA
;
A
#
# COMPACT_ATOMS: atom_id res chain seq x y z
N MET A 1 -5.19 -4.74 9.72
CA MET A 1 -5.89 -5.41 8.62
C MET A 1 -6.35 -4.45 7.55
N GLN A 2 -7.02 -3.34 7.89
CA GLN A 2 -7.41 -2.33 6.91
C GLN A 2 -6.22 -1.73 6.16
N TYR A 3 -5.13 -1.47 6.86
CA TYR A 3 -3.93 -0.89 6.26
C TYR A 3 -3.34 -1.81 5.19
N GLN A 4 -3.22 -3.10 5.49
CA GLN A 4 -2.69 -4.07 4.52
C GLN A 4 -3.60 -4.21 3.30
N ARG A 5 -4.90 -4.19 3.54
CA ARG A 5 -5.88 -4.21 2.45
C ARG A 5 -5.73 -3.00 1.55
N GLN A 6 -5.59 -1.80 2.14
CA GLN A 6 -5.39 -0.58 1.36
C GLN A 6 -4.10 -0.62 0.57
N GLN A 7 -3.03 -1.13 1.14
CA GLN A 7 -1.78 -1.29 0.41
C GLN A 7 -1.93 -2.22 -0.80
N ARG A 8 -2.65 -3.32 -0.65
CA ARG A 8 -2.90 -4.24 -1.76
C ARG A 8 -3.76 -3.59 -2.85
N LEU A 9 -4.77 -2.84 -2.45
CA LEU A 9 -5.60 -2.11 -3.41
C LEU A 9 -4.77 -1.11 -4.20
N ILE A 10 -3.86 -0.39 -3.54
CA ILE A 10 -2.96 0.55 -4.21
C ILE A 10 -2.07 -0.17 -5.22
N VAL A 11 -1.44 -1.28 -4.82
CA VAL A 11 -0.57 -2.06 -5.71
C VAL A 11 -1.34 -2.55 -6.93
N ASN A 12 -2.55 -3.06 -6.72
CA ASN A 12 -3.38 -3.56 -7.82
C ASN A 12 -3.81 -2.44 -8.76
N ARG A 13 -4.16 -1.27 -8.23
CA ARG A 13 -4.53 -0.13 -9.06
C ARG A 13 -3.36 0.41 -9.86
N ILE A 14 -2.17 0.41 -9.28
CA ILE A 14 -0.95 0.77 -10.00
C ILE A 14 -0.71 -0.20 -11.16
N ALA A 15 -0.89 -1.49 -10.93
CA ALA A 15 -0.75 -2.50 -11.97
C ALA A 15 -1.78 -2.28 -13.10
N GLU A 16 -3.02 -1.96 -12.76
CA GLU A 16 -4.04 -1.63 -13.73
C GLU A 16 -3.67 -0.38 -14.54
N ARG A 17 -3.20 0.67 -13.88
CA ARG A 17 -2.74 1.88 -14.55
C ARG A 17 -1.58 1.59 -15.51
N ASP A 18 -0.61 0.80 -15.06
CA ASP A 18 0.55 0.44 -15.89
C ASP A 18 0.12 -0.35 -17.12
N ARG A 19 -0.89 -1.22 -16.98
CA ARG A 19 -1.47 -1.95 -18.12
C ARG A 19 -2.07 -0.99 -19.13
N TRP A 20 -2.85 0.00 -18.67
CA TRP A 20 -3.46 1.00 -19.55
C TRP A 20 -2.41 1.89 -20.20
N ASN A 21 -1.34 2.23 -19.48
CA ASN A 21 -0.21 2.98 -20.05
C ASN A 21 0.45 2.18 -21.18
N SER A 22 0.61 0.87 -21.01
CA SER A 22 1.16 0.00 -22.05
C SER A 22 0.27 -0.05 -23.28
N ILE A 23 -1.04 -0.11 -23.09
CA ILE A 23 -2.01 -0.08 -24.17
C ILE A 23 -1.94 1.24 -24.93
N ALA A 24 -1.92 2.35 -24.22
CA ALA A 24 -1.83 3.68 -24.84
C ALA A 24 -0.52 3.85 -25.61
N THR A 25 0.60 3.42 -25.03
CA THR A 25 1.91 3.45 -25.67
C THR A 25 1.97 2.53 -26.88
N GLY A 26 1.40 1.33 -26.74
CA GLY A 26 1.33 0.37 -27.84
C GLY A 26 0.51 0.87 -29.02
N VAL A 27 -0.62 1.53 -28.73
CA VAL A 27 -1.43 2.16 -29.77
C VAL A 27 -0.66 3.28 -30.45
N SER A 28 0.04 4.10 -29.67
CA SER A 28 0.88 5.17 -30.23
C SER A 28 2.02 4.63 -31.11
N ALA A 29 2.67 3.58 -30.66
CA ALA A 29 3.73 2.92 -31.42
C ALA A 29 3.19 2.28 -32.69
N SER A 30 2.02 1.67 -32.61
CA SER A 30 1.37 1.11 -33.79
C SER A 30 0.97 2.13 -34.83
N ILE A 31 0.59 3.30 -34.39
CA ILE A 31 0.20 4.41 -35.24
C ILE A 31 1.33 4.84 -36.13
N SER A 32 2.57 4.72 -35.68
CA SER A 32 3.74 5.16 -36.44
C SER A 32 3.97 4.35 -37.70
N ILE A 33 3.32 3.21 -37.89
CA ILE A 33 3.64 2.32 -39.00
C ILE A 33 2.61 2.38 -40.11
N ASP A 34 1.40 2.00 -39.93
CA ASP A 34 0.47 1.89 -41.05
C ASP A 34 -0.96 2.24 -40.77
N LYS A 35 -1.31 2.53 -39.55
CA LYS A 35 -2.70 2.59 -39.17
C LYS A 35 -3.23 3.99 -38.86
N VAL A 36 -2.43 4.97 -39.18
CA VAL A 36 -2.86 6.37 -39.01
C VAL A 36 -4.15 6.64 -39.76
N PHE A 37 -4.36 5.91 -40.83
CA PHE A 37 -5.51 6.14 -41.69
C PHE A 37 -6.65 5.18 -41.45
N SER A 38 -6.46 4.20 -40.62
CA SER A 38 -7.41 3.11 -40.62
C SER A 38 -8.53 3.30 -39.66
N SER A 39 -8.64 4.36 -38.95
CA SER A 39 -9.91 4.44 -38.27
C SER A 39 -9.99 5.30 -37.04
N SER A 40 -11.15 5.85 -36.92
CA SER A 40 -11.72 6.35 -35.69
C SER A 40 -11.59 5.38 -34.52
N GLY A 41 -11.55 4.07 -34.77
CA GLY A 41 -11.44 3.06 -33.73
C GLY A 41 -10.14 3.13 -32.93
N THR A 42 -9.02 3.43 -33.58
CA THR A 42 -7.74 3.58 -32.90
C THR A 42 -7.71 4.81 -32.01
N GLY A 43 -8.27 5.93 -32.51
CA GLY A 43 -8.37 7.15 -31.74
C GLY A 43 -9.28 6.99 -30.52
N GLU A 44 -10.39 6.27 -30.68
CA GLU A 44 -11.31 5.98 -29.57
C GLU A 44 -10.63 5.12 -28.51
N ARG A 45 -9.89 4.09 -28.90
CA ARG A 45 -9.19 3.23 -27.97
C ARG A 45 -8.12 4.01 -27.20
N MET A 46 -7.42 4.92 -27.86
CA MET A 46 -6.42 5.76 -27.22
C MET A 46 -7.07 6.73 -26.26
N ALA A 47 -8.19 7.35 -26.65
CA ALA A 47 -8.94 8.24 -25.78
C ALA A 47 -9.49 7.50 -24.56
N ASP A 48 -10.04 6.30 -24.76
CA ASP A 48 -10.53 5.45 -23.68
C ASP A 48 -9.40 5.09 -22.71
N ALA A 49 -8.22 4.74 -23.24
CA ALA A 49 -7.08 4.41 -22.41
C ALA A 49 -6.62 5.61 -21.58
N VAL A 50 -6.59 6.80 -22.16
CA VAL A 50 -6.22 8.03 -21.45
C VAL A 50 -7.23 8.33 -20.34
N CYS A 51 -8.52 8.20 -20.62
CA CYS A 51 -9.56 8.41 -19.61
C CYS A 51 -9.45 7.42 -18.46
N GLU A 52 -9.21 6.15 -18.77
CA GLU A 52 -9.01 5.12 -17.74
C GLU A 52 -7.78 5.39 -16.89
N ILE A 53 -6.69 5.85 -17.49
CA ILE A 53 -5.48 6.22 -16.76
C ILE A 53 -5.77 7.37 -15.80
N ALA A 54 -6.48 8.41 -16.23
CA ALA A 54 -6.84 9.53 -15.39
C ALA A 54 -7.73 9.12 -14.22
N ASP A 55 -8.71 8.26 -14.47
CA ASP A 55 -9.59 7.74 -13.43
C ASP A 55 -8.81 6.90 -12.42
N LEU A 56 -7.91 6.03 -12.91
CA LEU A 56 -7.08 5.20 -12.05
C LEU A 56 -6.11 6.05 -11.22
N ASP A 57 -5.54 7.10 -11.78
CA ASP A 57 -4.67 8.01 -11.03
C ASP A 57 -5.43 8.68 -9.88
N THR A 58 -6.67 9.09 -10.11
CA THR A 58 -7.52 9.66 -9.05
C THR A 58 -7.81 8.61 -7.97
N GLU A 59 -8.18 7.40 -8.36
CA GLU A 59 -8.45 6.31 -7.43
C GLU A 59 -7.21 5.95 -6.61
N ILE A 60 -6.03 5.92 -7.25
CA ILE A 60 -4.77 5.64 -6.58
C ILE A 60 -4.48 6.73 -5.54
N THR A 61 -4.63 8.00 -5.90
CA THR A 61 -4.40 9.12 -5.01
C THR A 61 -5.30 9.04 -3.77
N GLU A 62 -6.59 8.78 -3.97
CA GLU A 62 -7.54 8.65 -2.87
C GLU A 62 -7.23 7.44 -1.98
N ALA A 63 -6.84 6.32 -2.59
CA ALA A 63 -6.46 5.13 -1.84
C ALA A 63 -5.19 5.36 -1.02
N ILE A 64 -4.22 6.10 -1.56
CA ILE A 64 -3.01 6.48 -0.84
C ILE A 64 -3.34 7.37 0.36
N LYS A 65 -4.20 8.38 0.18
CA LYS A 65 -4.64 9.26 1.27
C LYS A 65 -5.29 8.46 2.38
N LYS A 66 -6.17 7.54 2.01
CA LYS A 66 -6.85 6.69 2.98
C LYS A 66 -5.87 5.79 3.73
N ALA A 67 -4.91 5.21 3.02
CA ALA A 67 -3.87 4.39 3.64
C ALA A 67 -3.01 5.22 4.60
N MET A 68 -2.68 6.45 4.23
CA MET A 68 -1.91 7.35 5.10
C MET A 68 -2.66 7.70 6.37
N GLU A 69 -3.98 7.91 6.28
CA GLU A 69 -4.80 8.19 7.47
C GLU A 69 -4.83 6.98 8.40
N ILE A 70 -5.03 5.80 7.86
CA ILE A 70 -5.04 4.56 8.64
C ILE A 70 -3.67 4.33 9.29
N GLU A 71 -2.60 4.53 8.53
CA GLU A 71 -1.24 4.38 9.06
C GLU A 71 -0.97 5.38 10.19
N ARG A 72 -1.41 6.63 10.01
CA ARG A 72 -1.24 7.66 11.03
C ARG A 72 -1.95 7.28 12.34
N ASP A 73 -3.15 6.73 12.25
CA ASP A 73 -3.88 6.27 13.42
C ASP A 73 -3.19 5.11 14.12
N ILE A 74 -2.67 4.16 13.33
CA ILE A 74 -1.90 3.04 13.86
C ILE A 74 -0.63 3.54 14.56
N VAL A 75 0.10 4.43 13.93
CA VAL A 75 1.35 4.98 14.48
C VAL A 75 1.06 5.73 15.78
N LYS A 76 0.00 6.51 15.84
CA LYS A 76 -0.39 7.19 17.09
C LYS A 76 -0.63 6.22 18.24
N ARG A 77 -1.29 5.10 17.95
CA ARG A 77 -1.56 4.11 18.98
C ARG A 77 -0.28 3.43 19.46
N ILE A 78 0.60 3.08 18.55
CA ILE A 78 1.84 2.42 18.94
C ILE A 78 2.85 3.38 19.57
N GLU A 79 2.80 4.67 19.25
CA GLU A 79 3.65 5.68 19.90
C GLU A 79 3.37 5.83 21.40
N ALA A 80 2.19 5.47 21.85
CA ALA A 80 1.84 5.48 23.26
C ALA A 80 2.42 4.31 24.05
N LEU A 81 3.03 3.35 23.35
CA LEU A 81 3.64 2.16 23.97
C LEU A 81 5.05 2.44 24.48
N PRO A 82 5.57 1.61 25.42
CA PRO A 82 6.99 1.66 25.75
C PRO A 82 7.87 1.53 24.51
N VAL A 83 9.04 2.14 24.55
CA VAL A 83 9.93 2.26 23.38
C VAL A 83 10.21 0.92 22.69
N ASP A 84 10.49 -0.11 23.47
CA ASP A 84 10.80 -1.44 22.90
C ASP A 84 9.59 -2.04 22.16
N GLU A 85 8.41 -1.89 22.72
CA GLU A 85 7.17 -2.36 22.09
C GLU A 85 6.82 -1.55 20.85
N TYR A 86 6.98 -0.23 20.95
CA TYR A 86 6.78 0.65 19.81
C TYR A 86 7.68 0.28 18.64
N ASP A 87 8.97 0.15 18.93
CA ASP A 87 9.98 -0.15 17.92
C ASP A 87 9.69 -1.49 17.24
N LEU A 88 9.32 -2.49 18.03
CA LEU A 88 8.96 -3.80 17.50
C LEU A 88 7.75 -3.74 16.57
N LEU A 89 6.68 -3.12 17.02
CA LEU A 89 5.45 -3.05 16.21
C LEU A 89 5.64 -2.19 14.96
N HIS A 90 6.39 -1.11 15.06
CA HIS A 90 6.68 -0.27 13.90
C HIS A 90 7.46 -1.05 12.84
N LYS A 91 8.50 -1.75 13.26
CA LYS A 91 9.29 -2.54 12.33
C LYS A 91 8.49 -3.69 11.71
N LEU A 92 7.68 -4.35 12.51
CA LEU A 92 6.92 -5.51 12.04
C LEU A 92 5.77 -5.10 11.10
N TYR A 93 4.97 -4.14 11.49
CA TYR A 93 3.72 -3.83 10.79
C TYR A 93 3.83 -2.66 9.82
N ILE A 94 4.62 -1.65 10.11
CA ILE A 94 4.78 -0.49 9.24
C ILE A 94 5.92 -0.70 8.25
N GLN A 95 7.10 -1.07 8.73
CA GLN A 95 8.26 -1.32 7.87
C GLN A 95 8.26 -2.71 7.23
N ARG A 96 7.36 -3.58 7.69
CA ARG A 96 7.19 -4.94 7.16
C ARG A 96 8.43 -5.82 7.25
N VAL A 97 9.18 -5.66 8.32
CA VAL A 97 10.30 -6.56 8.62
C VAL A 97 9.73 -7.94 8.98
N PRO A 98 10.20 -9.03 8.36
CA PRO A 98 9.74 -10.38 8.71
C PRO A 98 9.95 -10.67 10.18
N PHE A 99 8.99 -11.35 10.81
CA PHE A 99 9.06 -11.64 12.24
C PHE A 99 10.34 -12.40 12.60
N GLY A 100 10.77 -13.31 11.74
CA GLY A 100 12.01 -14.07 11.94
C GLY A 100 13.28 -13.23 11.97
N ASP A 101 13.25 -12.04 11.36
CA ASP A 101 14.40 -11.13 11.32
C ASP A 101 14.41 -10.15 12.49
N LEU A 102 13.31 -10.02 13.21
CA LEU A 102 13.22 -9.07 14.33
C LEU A 102 14.25 -9.27 15.41
N PRO A 103 14.59 -10.50 15.82
CA PRO A 103 15.64 -10.68 16.83
C PRO A 103 16.96 -10.04 16.43
N ARG A 104 17.34 -10.18 15.17
CA ARG A 104 18.55 -9.60 14.64
C ARG A 104 18.45 -8.08 14.52
N VAL A 105 17.36 -7.58 13.96
CA VAL A 105 17.15 -6.14 13.75
C VAL A 105 17.07 -5.38 15.07
N LEU A 106 16.38 -5.96 16.05
CA LEU A 106 16.22 -5.34 17.37
C LEU A 106 17.35 -5.68 18.34
N ASN A 107 18.25 -6.58 17.94
CA ASN A 107 19.33 -7.07 18.80
C ASN A 107 18.80 -7.66 20.11
N LYS A 108 17.78 -8.50 20.01
CA LYS A 108 17.12 -9.15 21.13
C LYS A 108 16.94 -10.64 20.84
N SER A 109 16.74 -11.44 21.89
CA SER A 109 16.49 -12.87 21.70
C SER A 109 15.08 -13.12 21.14
N LYS A 110 14.90 -14.26 20.48
CA LYS A 110 13.58 -14.68 19.97
C LYS A 110 12.53 -14.67 21.06
N ARG A 111 12.89 -15.13 22.26
CA ARG A 111 11.98 -15.18 23.40
C ARG A 111 11.55 -13.78 23.83
N THR A 112 12.51 -12.85 23.88
CA THR A 112 12.23 -11.46 24.23
C THR A 112 11.31 -10.82 23.18
N VAL A 113 11.58 -11.03 21.90
CA VAL A 113 10.74 -10.52 20.81
C VAL A 113 9.32 -11.05 20.93
N ALA A 114 9.14 -12.35 21.15
CA ALA A 114 7.82 -12.94 21.31
C ALA A 114 7.08 -12.35 22.53
N ARG A 115 7.78 -12.17 23.63
CA ARG A 115 7.20 -11.58 24.85
C ARG A 115 6.78 -10.12 24.61
N LEU A 116 7.63 -9.33 23.98
CA LEU A 116 7.31 -7.93 23.67
C LEU A 116 6.14 -7.83 22.71
N HIS A 117 6.09 -8.69 21.71
CA HIS A 117 4.99 -8.72 20.76
C HIS A 117 3.66 -8.99 21.45
N GLY A 118 3.61 -10.02 22.30
CA GLY A 118 2.41 -10.36 23.06
C GLY A 118 1.99 -9.24 24.01
N SER A 119 2.94 -8.64 24.71
CA SER A 119 2.67 -7.53 25.62
C SER A 119 2.15 -6.30 24.85
N ALA A 120 2.78 -5.96 23.74
CA ALA A 120 2.36 -4.84 22.91
C ALA A 120 0.95 -5.00 22.38
N LEU A 121 0.61 -6.19 21.89
CA LEU A 121 -0.74 -6.46 21.38
C LEU A 121 -1.80 -6.35 22.48
N LYS A 122 -1.48 -6.80 23.68
CA LYS A 122 -2.40 -6.65 24.83
C LYS A 122 -2.65 -5.17 25.16
N ARG A 123 -1.61 -4.36 25.13
CA ARG A 123 -1.75 -2.92 25.41
C ARG A 123 -2.55 -2.22 24.31
N ILE A 124 -2.34 -2.58 23.07
CA ILE A 124 -3.11 -2.06 21.94
C ILE A 124 -4.59 -2.47 22.09
N GLN A 125 -4.85 -3.73 22.42
CA GLN A 125 -6.22 -4.19 22.60
C GLN A 125 -6.92 -3.44 23.74
N ALA A 126 -6.22 -3.21 24.84
CA ALA A 126 -6.76 -2.42 25.96
C ALA A 126 -7.06 -0.98 25.53
N SER A 127 -6.19 -0.38 24.71
CA SER A 127 -6.41 0.96 24.17
C SER A 127 -7.65 1.01 23.27
N LEU A 128 -7.83 0.01 22.41
CA LEU A 128 -9.00 -0.08 21.55
C LEU A 128 -10.29 -0.25 22.37
N ASP A 129 -10.25 -1.10 23.38
CA ASP A 129 -11.40 -1.33 24.25
C ASP A 129 -11.79 -0.06 25.02
N ALA A 130 -10.80 0.73 25.43
CA ALA A 130 -11.07 2.00 26.13
C ALA A 130 -11.71 3.05 25.20
N ASP A 131 -11.44 2.98 23.90
CA ASP A 131 -12.01 3.89 22.90
C ASP A 131 -13.39 3.45 22.40
N ALA A 132 -13.79 2.23 22.70
CA ALA A 132 -15.05 1.67 22.23
C ALA A 132 -16.27 2.21 22.97
#